data_e1ec09eeab78e216ef5e1e4afc4c8fa5
#
_entry.id   e1ec09eeab78e216ef5e1e4afc4c8fa5
#
_cell.length_a   1.000
_cell.length_b   1.000
_cell.length_c   1.000
_cell.angle_alpha   90.00
_cell.angle_beta   90.00
_cell.angle_gamma   90.00
#
_symmetry.space_group_name_H-M   'P 1'
#
loop_
_entity.id
_entity.type
_entity.pdbx_description
1 polymer ?
#
loop_
_entity_poly.entity_id
_entity_poly.type
_entity_poly.pdbx_seq_one_letter_code
_entity_poly.pdbx_strand_id
1 'polypeptide(L)'
;MTDLKTTFAGLSLRNPIIISSSGLTNSAGKNKKLAEDGAGAIVLKSLFEEQIMLEADQLKDPAFYPEASDYLEEYIREHKLSEYLTLIKESKKVCPIPIIASINCYTDSEWIDFAKMIEEAGADALEINILALQSEVQYTYGSFEQRHIDILRHIKKTIKIPVIMKLGDNLT
;
A
#
# COMPACT_ATOMS: atom_id res chain seq x y z
N MET A 1 -18.11 5.71 -31.30
CA MET A 1 -17.52 4.98 -30.16
C MET A 1 -17.74 5.83 -28.92
N THR A 2 -18.24 5.26 -27.84
CA THR A 2 -18.42 5.97 -26.56
C THR A 2 -17.04 6.24 -25.97
N ASP A 3 -16.75 7.48 -25.61
CA ASP A 3 -15.52 7.81 -24.87
C ASP A 3 -15.69 7.38 -23.39
N LEU A 4 -14.80 6.50 -22.92
CA LEU A 4 -14.83 5.96 -21.56
C LEU A 4 -13.80 6.65 -20.65
N LYS A 5 -13.10 7.68 -21.14
CA LYS A 5 -12.14 8.43 -20.33
C LYS A 5 -12.79 9.02 -19.09
N THR A 6 -12.10 8.95 -17.98
CA THR A 6 -12.56 9.47 -16.70
C THR A 6 -11.39 9.94 -15.85
N THR A 7 -11.70 10.53 -14.70
CA THR A 7 -10.70 10.98 -13.74
C THR A 7 -11.00 10.35 -12.40
N PHE A 8 -9.97 9.81 -11.73
CA PHE A 8 -10.07 9.27 -10.36
C PHE A 8 -8.87 9.74 -9.53
N ALA A 9 -9.10 10.31 -8.35
CA ALA A 9 -8.07 10.85 -7.46
C ALA A 9 -7.06 11.78 -8.17
N GLY A 10 -7.50 12.56 -9.17
CA GLY A 10 -6.64 13.41 -9.98
C GLY A 10 -5.87 12.68 -11.11
N LEU A 11 -5.98 11.36 -11.22
CA LEU A 11 -5.40 10.57 -12.28
C LEU A 11 -6.33 10.51 -13.49
N SER A 12 -5.79 10.75 -14.70
CA SER A 12 -6.53 10.56 -15.95
C SER A 12 -6.52 9.10 -16.37
N LEU A 13 -7.70 8.49 -16.47
CA LEU A 13 -7.88 7.10 -16.82
C LEU A 13 -8.50 6.96 -18.23
N ARG A 14 -8.01 5.99 -19.01
CA ARG A 14 -8.58 5.66 -20.33
C ARG A 14 -9.99 5.06 -20.25
N ASN A 15 -10.35 4.49 -19.09
CA ASN A 15 -11.68 3.95 -18.76
C ASN A 15 -11.79 3.79 -17.23
N PRO A 16 -12.97 3.58 -16.64
CA PRO A 16 -13.17 3.51 -15.21
C PRO A 16 -12.77 2.15 -14.56
N ILE A 17 -12.18 1.22 -15.30
CA ILE A 17 -11.81 -0.11 -14.78
C ILE A 17 -10.47 -0.02 -14.06
N ILE A 18 -10.49 -0.12 -12.73
CA ILE A 18 -9.30 -0.18 -11.88
C ILE A 18 -9.16 -1.60 -11.33
N ILE A 19 -8.03 -2.24 -11.59
CA ILE A 19 -7.74 -3.55 -11.02
C ILE A 19 -7.29 -3.37 -9.58
N SER A 20 -8.06 -3.91 -8.65
CA SER A 20 -7.78 -3.77 -7.21
C SER A 20 -6.60 -4.63 -6.74
N SER A 21 -6.03 -4.23 -5.61
CA SER A 21 -4.95 -4.95 -4.94
C SER A 21 -5.29 -6.42 -4.69
N SER A 22 -4.49 -7.32 -5.24
CA SER A 22 -4.68 -8.78 -5.13
C SER A 22 -3.43 -9.56 -5.55
N GLY A 23 -3.49 -10.88 -5.48
CA GLY A 23 -2.46 -11.78 -6.04
C GLY A 23 -2.29 -11.67 -7.57
N LEU A 24 -3.20 -11.00 -8.27
CA LEU A 24 -3.08 -10.74 -9.71
C LEU A 24 -2.16 -9.55 -10.02
N THR A 25 -1.91 -8.68 -9.04
CA THR A 25 -1.16 -7.44 -9.20
C THR A 25 0.19 -7.43 -8.48
N ASN A 26 0.78 -8.62 -8.26
CA ASN A 26 2.00 -8.83 -7.48
C ASN A 26 3.28 -8.98 -8.33
N SER A 27 3.23 -8.76 -9.64
CA SER A 27 4.41 -8.78 -10.49
C SER A 27 4.24 -7.90 -11.73
N ALA A 28 5.33 -7.30 -12.21
CA ALA A 28 5.33 -6.43 -13.39
C ALA A 28 4.81 -7.14 -14.65
N GLY A 29 5.11 -8.43 -14.82
CA GLY A 29 4.62 -9.22 -15.95
C GLY A 29 3.09 -9.38 -15.95
N LYS A 30 2.49 -9.67 -14.78
CA LYS A 30 1.03 -9.72 -14.64
C LYS A 30 0.40 -8.34 -14.87
N ASN A 31 1.01 -7.30 -14.32
CA ASN A 31 0.53 -5.93 -14.45
C ASN A 31 0.54 -5.47 -15.92
N LYS A 32 1.59 -5.81 -16.67
CA LYS A 32 1.65 -5.56 -18.11
C LYS A 32 0.48 -6.22 -18.84
N LYS A 33 0.22 -7.50 -18.56
CA LYS A 33 -0.89 -8.23 -19.20
C LYS A 33 -2.23 -7.59 -18.87
N LEU A 34 -2.49 -7.22 -17.62
CA LEU A 34 -3.72 -6.53 -17.22
C LEU A 34 -3.89 -5.19 -17.94
N ALA A 35 -2.80 -4.44 -18.13
CA ALA A 35 -2.81 -3.21 -18.90
C ALA A 35 -3.14 -3.46 -20.39
N GLU A 36 -2.56 -4.51 -20.98
CA GLU A 36 -2.85 -4.93 -22.37
C GLU A 36 -4.30 -5.40 -22.53
N ASP A 37 -4.85 -6.11 -21.54
CA ASP A 37 -6.23 -6.60 -21.49
C ASP A 37 -7.27 -5.47 -21.26
N GLY A 38 -6.82 -4.22 -21.02
CA GLY A 38 -7.70 -3.04 -21.05
C GLY A 38 -7.91 -2.33 -19.72
N ALA A 39 -7.19 -2.69 -18.65
CA ALA A 39 -7.29 -1.97 -17.38
C ALA A 39 -7.00 -0.47 -17.53
N GLY A 40 -7.77 0.40 -16.85
CA GLY A 40 -7.58 1.84 -16.81
C GLY A 40 -6.51 2.27 -15.81
N ALA A 41 -6.37 1.54 -14.71
CA ALA A 41 -5.31 1.67 -13.70
C ALA A 41 -5.14 0.35 -12.94
N ILE A 42 -4.02 0.21 -12.23
CA ILE A 42 -3.73 -0.98 -11.43
C ILE A 42 -3.32 -0.54 -10.02
N VAL A 43 -3.99 -1.11 -9.01
CA VAL A 43 -3.54 -1.07 -7.61
C VAL A 43 -2.67 -2.29 -7.36
N LEU A 44 -1.41 -2.08 -7.01
CA LEU A 44 -0.47 -3.16 -6.72
C LEU A 44 -0.91 -3.95 -5.49
N LYS A 45 -0.49 -5.23 -5.41
CA LYS A 45 -0.69 -6.00 -4.18
C LYS A 45 -0.12 -5.23 -3.00
N SER A 46 -0.93 -5.05 -1.97
CA SER A 46 -0.54 -4.27 -0.79
C SER A 46 0.71 -4.84 -0.11
N LEU A 47 1.57 -3.94 0.34
CA LEU A 47 2.57 -4.25 1.35
C LEU A 47 1.89 -4.26 2.71
N PHE A 48 1.98 -5.37 3.43
CA PHE A 48 1.36 -5.55 4.74
C PHE A 48 2.44 -5.57 5.83
N GLU A 49 2.37 -4.65 6.76
CA GLU A 49 3.25 -4.62 7.95
C GLU A 49 3.10 -5.90 8.79
N GLU A 50 1.86 -6.38 8.98
CA GLU A 50 1.60 -7.65 9.70
C GLU A 50 2.31 -8.85 9.08
N GLN A 51 2.42 -8.92 7.74
CA GLN A 51 3.14 -10.01 7.10
C GLN A 51 4.64 -9.95 7.38
N ILE A 52 5.20 -8.74 7.44
CA ILE A 52 6.61 -8.52 7.79
C ILE A 52 6.86 -9.01 9.21
N MET A 53 6.00 -8.65 10.16
CA MET A 53 6.09 -9.07 11.56
C MET A 53 5.93 -10.58 11.72
N LEU A 54 4.96 -11.19 11.03
CA LEU A 54 4.75 -12.65 11.08
C LEU A 54 5.92 -13.43 10.48
N GLU A 55 6.51 -12.97 9.38
CA GLU A 55 7.70 -13.61 8.80
C GLU A 55 8.91 -13.48 9.74
N ALA A 56 9.07 -12.33 10.39
CA ALA A 56 10.10 -12.14 11.40
C ALA A 56 9.91 -13.09 12.59
N ASP A 57 8.69 -13.22 13.10
CA ASP A 57 8.37 -14.12 14.22
C ASP A 57 8.60 -15.60 13.89
N GLN A 58 8.32 -16.02 12.65
CA GLN A 58 8.57 -17.40 12.20
C GLN A 58 10.06 -17.75 12.12
N LEU A 59 10.91 -16.75 11.93
CA LEU A 59 12.36 -16.92 11.85
C LEU A 59 13.06 -16.73 13.21
N LYS A 60 12.33 -16.29 14.24
CA LYS A 60 12.85 -16.21 15.61
C LYS A 60 13.04 -17.62 16.18
N ASP A 61 14.28 -18.03 16.35
CA ASP A 61 14.61 -19.24 17.12
C ASP A 61 14.56 -18.89 18.62
N PRO A 62 13.79 -19.62 19.45
CA PRO A 62 13.72 -19.38 20.90
C PRO A 62 15.07 -19.44 21.62
N ALA A 63 16.10 -20.02 20.99
CA ALA A 63 17.46 -20.11 21.50
C ALA A 63 18.32 -18.87 21.23
N PHE A 64 17.84 -17.91 20.41
CA PHE A 64 18.58 -16.69 20.11
C PHE A 64 18.28 -15.55 21.10
N TYR A 65 19.27 -14.69 21.32
CA TYR A 65 19.17 -13.52 22.17
C TYR A 65 18.11 -12.52 21.66
N PRO A 66 17.40 -11.78 22.52
CA PRO A 66 16.40 -10.80 22.14
C PRO A 66 16.91 -9.74 21.12
N GLU A 67 18.16 -9.30 21.25
CA GLU A 67 18.81 -8.34 20.36
C GLU A 67 18.92 -8.82 18.90
N ALA A 68 19.06 -10.12 18.69
CA ALA A 68 19.08 -10.71 17.34
C ALA A 68 17.68 -10.69 16.69
N SER A 69 16.64 -10.66 17.49
CA SER A 69 15.23 -10.60 17.04
C SER A 69 14.90 -9.24 16.40
N ASP A 70 15.30 -8.14 17.03
CA ASP A 70 15.02 -6.80 16.54
C ASP A 70 15.76 -6.53 15.22
N TYR A 71 17.03 -6.96 15.13
CA TYR A 71 17.80 -6.87 13.90
C TYR A 71 17.20 -7.68 12.74
N LEU A 72 16.69 -8.86 13.02
CA LEU A 72 16.05 -9.71 12.02
C LEU A 72 14.76 -9.08 11.49
N GLU A 73 13.96 -8.46 12.35
CA GLU A 73 12.73 -7.78 11.98
C GLU A 73 13.01 -6.57 11.07
N GLU A 74 13.98 -5.74 11.43
CA GLU A 74 14.41 -4.62 10.61
C GLU A 74 14.95 -5.06 9.24
N TYR A 75 15.76 -6.11 9.20
CA TYR A 75 16.27 -6.70 7.95
C TYR A 75 15.16 -7.19 7.02
N ILE A 76 14.17 -7.91 7.56
CA ILE A 76 13.03 -8.42 6.78
C ILE A 76 12.19 -7.25 6.25
N ARG A 77 11.98 -6.24 7.08
CA ARG A 77 11.25 -5.03 6.70
C ARG A 77 11.92 -4.31 5.54
N GLU A 78 13.21 -4.03 5.63
CA GLU A 78 13.99 -3.40 4.56
C GLU A 78 13.95 -4.22 3.27
N HIS A 79 14.08 -5.53 3.39
CA HIS A 79 14.03 -6.43 2.24
C HIS A 79 12.67 -6.39 1.54
N LYS A 80 11.56 -6.52 2.29
CA LYS A 80 10.19 -6.45 1.74
C LYS A 80 9.86 -5.10 1.13
N LEU A 81 10.31 -4.03 1.75
CA LEU A 81 10.17 -2.70 1.20
C LEU A 81 10.94 -2.57 -0.13
N SER A 82 12.18 -3.03 -0.18
CA SER A 82 13.01 -3.01 -1.39
C SER A 82 12.37 -3.80 -2.54
N GLU A 83 11.82 -5.00 -2.26
CA GLU A 83 11.06 -5.80 -3.23
C GLU A 83 9.84 -5.02 -3.75
N TYR A 84 9.11 -4.36 -2.85
CA TYR A 84 7.93 -3.59 -3.21
C TYR A 84 8.26 -2.36 -4.07
N LEU A 85 9.31 -1.62 -3.72
CA LEU A 85 9.80 -0.49 -4.52
C LEU A 85 10.27 -0.93 -5.91
N THR A 86 10.87 -2.11 -6.00
CA THR A 86 11.25 -2.74 -7.27
C THR A 86 10.01 -3.07 -8.10
N LEU A 87 8.97 -3.65 -7.50
CA LEU A 87 7.70 -3.94 -8.17
C LEU A 87 7.07 -2.66 -8.74
N ILE A 88 7.08 -1.54 -8.00
CA ILE A 88 6.59 -0.25 -8.49
C ILE A 88 7.39 0.19 -9.72
N LYS A 89 8.72 0.25 -9.61
CA LYS A 89 9.61 0.71 -10.69
C LYS A 89 9.47 -0.14 -11.95
N GLU A 90 9.41 -1.45 -11.81
CA GLU A 90 9.25 -2.37 -12.94
C GLU A 90 7.86 -2.26 -13.57
N SER A 91 6.80 -2.18 -12.77
CA SER A 91 5.43 -1.99 -13.27
C SER A 91 5.30 -0.68 -14.04
N LYS A 92 5.88 0.40 -13.54
CA LYS A 92 5.91 1.70 -14.23
C LYS A 92 6.63 1.66 -15.58
N LYS A 93 7.67 0.84 -15.72
CA LYS A 93 8.39 0.69 -17.00
C LYS A 93 7.57 -0.03 -18.07
N VAL A 94 6.71 -0.97 -17.69
CA VAL A 94 6.02 -1.86 -18.63
C VAL A 94 4.54 -1.53 -18.82
N CYS A 95 3.93 -0.73 -17.94
CA CYS A 95 2.52 -0.36 -18.01
C CYS A 95 2.35 1.10 -18.43
N PRO A 96 1.62 1.39 -19.52
CA PRO A 96 1.31 2.75 -19.98
C PRO A 96 0.10 3.37 -19.26
N ILE A 97 -0.31 2.83 -18.14
CA ILE A 97 -1.46 3.24 -17.32
C ILE A 97 -1.01 3.56 -15.90
N PRO A 98 -1.79 4.32 -15.12
CA PRO A 98 -1.47 4.62 -13.74
C PRO A 98 -1.25 3.37 -12.88
N ILE A 99 -0.17 3.40 -12.10
CA ILE A 99 0.20 2.41 -11.09
C ILE A 99 0.01 3.02 -9.71
N ILE A 100 -0.90 2.46 -8.96
CA ILE A 100 -1.27 2.88 -7.61
C ILE A 100 -0.60 1.92 -6.63
N ALA A 101 0.30 2.42 -5.80
CA ALA A 101 0.85 1.62 -4.70
C ALA A 101 -0.21 1.43 -3.61
N SER A 102 -0.15 0.33 -2.87
CA SER A 102 -1.07 0.06 -1.77
C SER A 102 -0.30 -0.43 -0.54
N ILE A 103 -0.55 0.19 0.61
CA ILE A 103 0.06 -0.19 1.88
C ILE A 103 -1.02 -0.41 2.93
N ASN A 104 -0.73 -1.35 3.81
CA ASN A 104 -1.52 -1.64 5.00
C ASN A 104 -0.57 -1.62 6.19
N CYS A 105 -0.56 -0.53 6.94
CA CYS A 105 0.28 -0.35 8.10
C CYS A 105 -0.56 -0.30 9.37
N TYR A 106 0.06 -0.68 10.47
CA TYR A 106 -0.57 -0.75 11.78
C TYR A 106 -0.08 0.37 12.71
N THR A 107 1.16 0.80 12.56
CA THR A 107 1.82 1.80 13.42
C THR A 107 1.93 3.17 12.75
N ASP A 108 1.81 4.26 13.52
CA ASP A 108 1.70 5.62 12.98
C ASP A 108 3.01 6.19 12.43
N SER A 109 4.18 5.71 12.89
CA SER A 109 5.48 6.31 12.55
C SER A 109 6.04 5.85 11.19
N GLU A 110 5.74 4.64 10.75
CA GLU A 110 6.37 4.02 9.58
C GLU A 110 5.71 4.39 8.25
N TRP A 111 4.44 4.81 8.30
CA TRP A 111 3.69 5.24 7.14
C TRP A 111 4.38 6.36 6.34
N ILE A 112 5.04 7.27 7.04
CA ILE A 112 5.61 8.47 6.46
C ILE A 112 6.80 8.14 5.58
N ASP A 113 7.70 7.29 6.08
CA ASP A 113 8.92 6.93 5.36
C ASP A 113 8.60 6.03 4.16
N PHE A 114 7.70 5.08 4.34
CA PHE A 114 7.21 4.24 3.23
C PHE A 114 6.54 5.08 2.14
N ALA A 115 5.70 6.06 2.50
CA ALA A 115 5.03 6.92 1.54
C ALA A 115 6.01 7.72 0.68
N LYS A 116 7.09 8.26 1.26
CA LYS A 116 8.15 8.96 0.52
C LYS A 116 8.85 8.04 -0.47
N MET A 117 9.29 6.87 -0.01
CA MET A 117 10.01 5.92 -0.86
C MET A 117 9.15 5.42 -2.02
N ILE A 118 7.84 5.25 -1.78
CA ILE A 118 6.84 4.88 -2.81
C ILE A 118 6.69 5.98 -3.85
N GLU A 119 6.61 7.25 -3.43
CA GLU A 119 6.58 8.39 -4.34
C GLU A 119 7.87 8.47 -5.16
N GLU A 120 9.04 8.32 -4.54
CA GLU A 120 10.34 8.31 -5.21
C GLU A 120 10.50 7.13 -6.18
N ALA A 121 9.87 6.00 -5.90
CA ALA A 121 9.83 4.85 -6.80
C ALA A 121 8.97 5.09 -8.05
N GLY A 122 8.16 6.16 -8.07
CA GLY A 122 7.39 6.62 -9.23
C GLY A 122 5.95 6.12 -9.27
N ALA A 123 5.35 5.74 -8.14
CA ALA A 123 3.92 5.47 -8.07
C ALA A 123 3.11 6.72 -8.45
N ASP A 124 1.98 6.53 -9.14
CA ASP A 124 1.11 7.64 -9.56
C ASP A 124 0.15 8.07 -8.44
N ALA A 125 -0.16 7.18 -7.50
CA ALA A 125 -0.92 7.44 -6.30
C ALA A 125 -0.59 6.41 -5.21
N LEU A 126 -0.98 6.70 -3.98
CA LEU A 126 -0.87 5.81 -2.83
C LEU A 126 -2.25 5.47 -2.29
N GLU A 127 -2.60 4.18 -2.27
CA GLU A 127 -3.75 3.64 -1.54
C GLU A 127 -3.32 3.28 -0.12
N ILE A 128 -4.06 3.74 0.87
CA ILE A 128 -3.87 3.43 2.29
C ILE A 128 -5.06 2.60 2.75
N ASN A 129 -4.78 1.41 3.27
CA ASN A 129 -5.76 0.52 3.86
C ASN A 129 -5.48 0.41 5.37
N ILE A 130 -6.33 1.00 6.21
CA ILE A 130 -6.22 0.92 7.66
C ILE A 130 -7.20 -0.15 8.12
N LEU A 131 -6.67 -1.34 8.41
CA LEU A 131 -7.45 -2.44 8.95
C LEU A 131 -7.27 -2.45 10.47
N ALA A 132 -8.30 -2.08 11.22
CA ALA A 132 -8.34 -2.29 12.66
C ALA A 132 -9.60 -3.09 12.98
N LEU A 133 -9.41 -4.19 13.72
CA LEU A 133 -10.54 -4.92 14.30
C LEU A 133 -11.04 -4.12 15.49
N GLN A 134 -12.31 -3.73 15.47
CA GLN A 134 -12.96 -2.99 16.56
C GLN A 134 -13.22 -3.84 17.82
N SER A 135 -12.50 -4.94 17.98
CA SER A 135 -12.62 -5.85 19.12
C SER A 135 -11.80 -5.43 20.34
N GLU A 136 -11.05 -4.33 20.25
CA GLU A 136 -10.27 -3.85 21.38
C GLU A 136 -11.18 -3.23 22.44
N VAL A 137 -10.95 -3.65 23.70
CA VAL A 137 -11.68 -3.21 24.89
C VAL A 137 -11.58 -1.69 25.15
N GLN A 138 -10.73 -0.99 24.41
CA GLN A 138 -10.45 0.45 24.53
C GLN A 138 -11.02 1.30 23.37
N TYR A 139 -11.92 0.73 22.55
CA TYR A 139 -12.54 1.54 21.50
C TYR A 139 -13.37 2.67 22.09
N THR A 140 -13.00 3.90 21.76
CA THR A 140 -13.79 5.09 22.05
C THR A 140 -14.51 5.53 20.77
N TYR A 141 -15.79 5.88 20.88
CA TYR A 141 -16.60 6.37 19.75
C TYR A 141 -15.86 7.48 18.99
N GLY A 142 -15.75 7.34 17.68
CA GLY A 142 -15.04 8.28 16.80
C GLY A 142 -13.51 8.17 16.80
N SER A 143 -12.90 7.33 17.65
CA SER A 143 -11.43 7.21 17.69
C SER A 143 -10.85 6.56 16.43
N PHE A 144 -11.59 5.66 15.82
CA PHE A 144 -11.18 4.97 14.59
C PHE A 144 -11.19 5.94 13.40
N GLU A 145 -12.25 6.71 13.25
CA GLU A 145 -12.38 7.76 12.24
C GLU A 145 -11.30 8.82 12.40
N GLN A 146 -11.07 9.26 13.65
CA GLN A 146 -10.04 10.26 13.94
C GLN A 146 -8.65 9.77 13.55
N ARG A 147 -8.33 8.51 13.81
CA ARG A 147 -7.08 7.88 13.39
C ARG A 147 -6.88 7.93 11.87
N HIS A 148 -7.92 7.62 11.08
CA HIS A 148 -7.86 7.72 9.61
C HIS A 148 -7.55 9.16 9.17
N ILE A 149 -8.22 10.14 9.79
CA ILE A 149 -8.01 11.56 9.49
C ILE A 149 -6.58 11.99 9.82
N ASP A 150 -6.03 11.56 10.94
CA ASP A 150 -4.69 11.97 11.38
C ASP A 150 -3.59 11.33 10.52
N ILE A 151 -3.71 10.05 10.18
CA ILE A 151 -2.81 9.37 9.22
C ILE A 151 -2.85 10.09 7.87
N LEU A 152 -4.04 10.36 7.33
CA LEU A 152 -4.18 11.07 6.05
C LEU A 152 -3.52 12.46 6.10
N ARG A 153 -3.71 13.21 7.19
CA ARG A 153 -3.08 14.53 7.35
C ARG A 153 -1.56 14.46 7.35
N HIS A 154 -1.00 13.48 8.05
CA HIS A 154 0.45 13.31 8.12
C HIS A 154 1.04 12.94 6.75
N ILE A 155 0.45 11.96 6.08
CA ILE A 155 0.93 11.52 4.76
C ILE A 155 0.80 12.64 3.72
N LYS A 156 -0.32 13.36 3.69
CA LYS A 156 -0.52 14.49 2.75
C LYS A 156 0.42 15.67 2.96
N LYS A 157 1.05 15.81 4.12
CA LYS A 157 2.13 16.78 4.34
C LYS A 157 3.47 16.32 3.80
N THR A 158 3.61 15.02 3.57
CA THR A 158 4.88 14.38 3.26
C THR A 158 5.05 14.10 1.78
N ILE A 159 4.00 13.67 1.08
CA ILE A 159 4.02 13.33 -0.33
C ILE A 159 3.09 14.23 -1.16
N LYS A 160 3.40 14.33 -2.46
CA LYS A 160 2.65 15.15 -3.42
C LYS A 160 1.69 14.33 -4.27
N ILE A 161 1.95 13.05 -4.45
CA ILE A 161 1.06 12.16 -5.22
C ILE A 161 -0.29 12.02 -4.50
N PRO A 162 -1.38 11.76 -5.25
CA PRO A 162 -2.69 11.52 -4.68
C PRO A 162 -2.70 10.39 -3.64
N VAL A 163 -3.49 10.57 -2.58
CA VAL A 163 -3.71 9.57 -1.53
C VAL A 163 -5.16 9.12 -1.59
N ILE A 164 -5.35 7.81 -1.63
CA ILE A 164 -6.65 7.14 -1.67
C ILE A 164 -6.83 6.41 -0.34
N MET A 165 -7.85 6.78 0.43
CA MET A 165 -8.20 6.05 1.65
C MET A 165 -9.18 4.93 1.32
N LYS A 166 -8.76 3.69 1.55
CA LYS A 166 -9.65 2.54 1.44
C LYS A 166 -10.28 2.29 2.81
N LEU A 167 -11.59 2.44 2.86
CA LEU A 167 -12.36 2.34 4.08
C LEU A 167 -13.11 1.01 4.14
N GLY A 168 -13.25 0.45 5.34
CA GLY A 168 -14.16 -0.64 5.62
C GLY A 168 -15.61 -0.15 5.74
N ASP A 169 -16.52 -1.07 5.98
CA ASP A 169 -17.95 -0.83 6.20
C ASP A 169 -18.32 -0.62 7.68
N ASN A 170 -17.32 -0.59 8.54
CA ASN A 170 -17.45 -0.51 10.00
C ASN A 170 -17.19 0.90 10.57
N LEU A 171 -17.30 1.93 9.74
CA LEU A 171 -17.26 3.32 10.18
C LEU A 171 -18.62 3.74 10.76
N THR A 172 -18.61 4.48 11.85
CA THR A 172 -19.82 4.96 12.54
C THR A 172 -20.17 6.39 12.14
#